data_c9d6013496e63d1d904a4608d95b15e0
#
_entry.id   c9d6013496e63d1d904a4608d95b15e0
#
_cell.length_a   1.000
_cell.length_b   1.000
_cell.length_c   1.000
_cell.angle_alpha   90.00
_cell.angle_beta   90.00
_cell.angle_gamma   90.00
#
_symmetry.space_group_name_H-M   'P 1'
#
loop_
_entity.id
_entity.type
_entity.pdbx_description
1 polymer ?
#
loop_
_entity_poly.entity_id
_entity_poly.type
_entity_poly.pdbx_seq_one_letter_code
_entity_poly.pdbx_strand_id
1 'polypeptide(L)'
;MISVIIPFKDAAEWLPRCADSLKSQPGDFEFLFVNDGSTDDGPCIIEDYDERFILLDNERKPGVSGARNTGIEHAQGEWITFLDADDAMLPNAYKIFTRAIRDDDRANIHQFNHRRYYALSDKTAFKYVNDVGVYSLERLPKTWFGVWNKLYRAELLKDVRYNEKLNYGEDGLFILACLAKDNYIHHASRESATVLHCFVNPHSLSKHRDEKLLFKYVREMEAFLRKQKDPVMRQTICQIMSDEWKSKRFMEIVGLKEGKR
;
A
#
# COMPACT_ATOMS: atom_id res chain seq x y z
N MET A 1 16.63 -0.41 11.02
CA MET A 1 16.52 0.18 9.67
C MET A 1 15.10 -0.03 9.11
N ILE A 2 14.58 0.94 8.35
CA ILE A 2 13.28 0.87 7.67
C ILE A 2 13.51 1.04 6.17
N SER A 3 13.02 0.09 5.36
CA SER A 3 13.05 0.18 3.90
C SER A 3 11.77 0.85 3.39
N VAL A 4 11.92 1.89 2.60
CA VAL A 4 10.82 2.54 1.87
C VAL A 4 10.90 2.12 0.42
N ILE A 5 9.88 1.46 -0.11
CA ILE A 5 9.82 1.00 -1.49
C ILE A 5 8.97 1.96 -2.31
N ILE A 6 9.57 2.55 -3.35
CA ILE A 6 8.96 3.55 -4.21
C ILE A 6 8.94 3.03 -5.66
N PRO A 7 7.87 2.34 -6.09
CA PRO A 7 7.73 1.96 -7.50
C PRO A 7 7.42 3.20 -8.34
N PHE A 8 8.06 3.33 -9.50
CA PHE A 8 7.79 4.43 -10.40
C PHE A 8 7.90 4.03 -11.87
N LYS A 9 7.14 4.73 -12.71
CA LYS A 9 7.19 4.67 -14.15
C LYS A 9 6.76 6.01 -14.72
N ASP A 10 7.60 6.58 -15.61
CA ASP A 10 7.33 7.87 -16.26
C ASP A 10 6.85 8.94 -15.25
N ALA A 11 7.62 9.11 -14.16
CA ALA A 11 7.25 9.93 -13.01
C ALA A 11 8.20 11.11 -12.75
N ALA A 12 9.00 11.54 -13.74
CA ALA A 12 9.98 12.61 -13.60
C ALA A 12 9.40 13.92 -13.01
N GLU A 13 8.12 14.21 -13.30
CA GLU A 13 7.42 15.39 -12.74
C GLU A 13 7.24 15.29 -11.22
N TRP A 14 7.04 14.09 -10.67
CA TRP A 14 6.64 13.87 -9.27
C TRP A 14 7.82 13.49 -8.37
N LEU A 15 8.82 12.80 -8.92
CA LEU A 15 9.96 12.24 -8.20
C LEU A 15 10.74 13.28 -7.37
N PRO A 16 11.01 14.53 -7.82
CA PRO A 16 11.74 15.48 -7.00
C PRO A 16 11.04 15.77 -5.67
N ARG A 17 9.72 15.96 -5.68
CA ARG A 17 8.96 16.21 -4.44
C ARG A 17 8.97 14.98 -3.53
N CYS A 18 8.79 13.80 -4.07
CA CYS A 18 8.84 12.55 -3.33
C CYS A 18 10.21 12.37 -2.67
N ALA A 19 11.28 12.44 -3.44
CA ALA A 19 12.65 12.24 -3.01
C ALA A 19 13.10 13.30 -1.99
N ASP A 20 12.78 14.58 -2.19
CA ASP A 20 13.09 15.66 -1.23
C ASP A 20 12.42 15.42 0.12
N SER A 21 11.20 14.89 0.13
CA SER A 21 10.49 14.53 1.35
C SER A 21 11.20 13.42 2.12
N LEU A 22 11.83 12.49 1.42
CA LEU A 22 12.61 11.39 1.98
C LEU A 22 14.00 11.82 2.42
N LYS A 23 14.69 12.66 1.62
CA LYS A 23 15.99 13.23 1.95
C LYS A 23 16.01 13.93 3.30
N SER A 24 14.92 14.61 3.63
CA SER A 24 14.76 15.32 4.91
C SER A 24 14.47 14.41 6.11
N GLN A 25 14.22 13.11 5.92
CA GLN A 25 13.92 12.20 7.02
C GLN A 25 15.15 11.95 7.88
N PRO A 26 15.05 12.15 9.22
CA PRO A 26 16.07 11.69 10.14
C PRO A 26 15.96 10.17 10.31
N GLY A 27 17.06 9.52 10.69
CA GLY A 27 17.05 8.14 11.14
C GLY A 27 17.52 7.13 10.11
N ASP A 28 17.34 5.88 10.46
CA ASP A 28 17.92 4.73 9.77
C ASP A 28 16.94 4.22 8.70
N PHE A 29 17.07 4.80 7.51
CA PHE A 29 16.28 4.46 6.32
C PHE A 29 17.15 4.04 5.14
N GLU A 30 16.61 3.17 4.30
CA GLU A 30 16.96 3.02 2.89
C GLU A 30 15.74 3.32 2.02
N PHE A 31 15.94 3.93 0.85
CA PHE A 31 14.90 4.33 -0.08
C PHE A 31 15.10 3.61 -1.41
N LEU A 32 14.28 2.59 -1.67
CA LEU A 32 14.37 1.72 -2.85
C LEU A 32 13.45 2.25 -3.93
N PHE A 33 14.00 3.01 -4.87
CA PHE A 33 13.30 3.50 -6.05
C PHE A 33 13.34 2.44 -7.14
N VAL A 34 12.19 1.84 -7.46
CA VAL A 34 12.12 0.74 -8.42
C VAL A 34 11.51 1.24 -9.73
N ASN A 35 12.37 1.37 -10.74
CA ASN A 35 12.02 1.79 -12.08
C ASN A 35 11.30 0.66 -12.84
N ASP A 36 10.04 0.86 -13.21
CA ASP A 36 9.23 -0.09 -14.00
C ASP A 36 9.32 0.17 -15.51
N GLY A 37 10.53 0.46 -15.98
CA GLY A 37 10.81 0.72 -17.40
C GLY A 37 10.32 2.11 -17.83
N SER A 38 10.73 3.16 -17.11
CA SER A 38 10.49 4.55 -17.51
C SER A 38 11.21 4.92 -18.78
N THR A 39 10.60 5.81 -19.55
CA THR A 39 11.15 6.40 -20.78
C THR A 39 11.48 7.89 -20.61
N ASP A 40 11.14 8.46 -19.46
CA ASP A 40 11.45 9.83 -19.04
C ASP A 40 12.77 9.89 -18.25
N ASP A 41 13.13 11.10 -17.78
CA ASP A 41 14.36 11.33 -17.00
C ASP A 41 14.26 10.89 -15.53
N GLY A 42 13.19 10.20 -15.12
CA GLY A 42 12.95 9.76 -13.74
C GLY A 42 14.12 9.03 -13.10
N PRO A 43 14.73 8.01 -13.75
CA PRO A 43 15.92 7.33 -13.21
C PRO A 43 17.08 8.28 -12.92
N CYS A 44 17.43 9.19 -13.86
CA CYS A 44 18.53 10.14 -13.70
C CYS A 44 18.32 11.09 -12.50
N ILE A 45 17.08 11.48 -12.23
CA ILE A 45 16.74 12.31 -11.06
C ILE A 45 17.14 11.61 -9.77
N ILE A 46 16.93 10.31 -9.64
CA ILE A 46 17.23 9.58 -8.40
C ILE A 46 18.73 9.35 -8.21
N GLU A 47 19.48 9.19 -9.28
CA GLU A 47 20.94 9.03 -9.23
C GLU A 47 21.68 10.23 -8.63
N ASP A 48 21.07 11.42 -8.63
CA ASP A 48 21.63 12.64 -8.06
C ASP A 48 21.48 12.77 -6.51
N TYR A 49 20.79 11.81 -5.86
CA TYR A 49 20.58 11.82 -4.41
C TYR A 49 21.71 11.10 -3.65
N ASP A 50 21.63 11.10 -2.31
CA ASP A 50 22.62 10.48 -1.41
C ASP A 50 22.54 8.93 -1.40
N GLU A 51 23.52 8.29 -0.73
CA GLU A 51 23.67 6.83 -0.70
C GLU A 51 22.51 6.05 -0.10
N ARG A 52 21.55 6.72 0.57
CA ARG A 52 20.32 6.07 1.05
C ARG A 52 19.31 5.83 -0.07
N PHE A 53 19.51 6.49 -1.24
CA PHE A 53 18.64 6.39 -2.41
C PHE A 53 19.20 5.34 -3.36
N ILE A 54 18.53 4.21 -3.42
CA ILE A 54 18.96 3.05 -4.21
C ILE A 54 18.02 2.95 -5.42
N LEU A 55 18.57 3.15 -6.61
CA LEU A 55 17.85 2.94 -7.85
C LEU A 55 17.94 1.46 -8.26
N LEU A 56 16.80 0.85 -8.51
CA LEU A 56 16.67 -0.54 -8.98
C LEU A 56 15.81 -0.56 -10.24
N ASP A 57 16.13 -1.45 -11.17
CA ASP A 57 15.21 -1.79 -12.24
C ASP A 57 14.26 -2.91 -11.81
N ASN A 58 13.02 -2.87 -12.30
CA ASN A 58 12.07 -3.93 -12.05
C ASN A 58 12.51 -5.24 -12.70
N GLU A 59 12.96 -6.19 -11.89
CA GLU A 59 13.46 -7.52 -12.31
C GLU A 59 12.34 -8.52 -12.57
N ARG A 60 11.09 -8.11 -12.38
CA ARG A 60 9.91 -8.95 -12.46
C ARG A 60 9.00 -8.55 -13.61
N LYS A 61 7.78 -9.06 -13.58
CA LYS A 61 6.80 -8.69 -14.61
C LYS A 61 6.50 -7.19 -14.56
N PRO A 62 6.52 -6.50 -15.71
CA PRO A 62 6.18 -5.08 -15.76
C PRO A 62 4.84 -4.76 -15.11
N GLY A 63 4.81 -3.69 -14.32
CA GLY A 63 3.69 -3.21 -13.55
C GLY A 63 4.03 -2.99 -12.08
N VAL A 64 3.21 -2.19 -11.39
CA VAL A 64 3.43 -1.78 -9.99
C VAL A 64 3.62 -2.97 -9.04
N SER A 65 2.92 -4.07 -9.26
CA SER A 65 3.05 -5.30 -8.47
C SER A 65 4.44 -5.92 -8.59
N GLY A 66 5.00 -5.99 -9.81
CA GLY A 66 6.35 -6.49 -10.04
C GLY A 66 7.40 -5.58 -9.41
N ALA A 67 7.29 -4.27 -9.63
CA ALA A 67 8.19 -3.28 -9.05
C ALA A 67 8.19 -3.34 -7.52
N ARG A 68 7.02 -3.42 -6.87
CA ARG A 68 6.95 -3.59 -5.40
C ARG A 68 7.56 -4.90 -4.93
N ASN A 69 7.38 -5.99 -5.68
CA ASN A 69 8.01 -7.28 -5.36
C ASN A 69 9.53 -7.23 -5.48
N THR A 70 10.08 -6.58 -6.52
CA THR A 70 11.51 -6.32 -6.64
C THR A 70 12.02 -5.55 -5.41
N GLY A 71 11.33 -4.48 -5.01
CA GLY A 71 11.69 -3.73 -3.81
C GLY A 71 11.66 -4.57 -2.54
N ILE A 72 10.66 -5.45 -2.35
CA ILE A 72 10.60 -6.36 -1.19
C ILE A 72 11.81 -7.31 -1.16
N GLU A 73 12.28 -7.78 -2.31
CA GLU A 73 13.41 -8.71 -2.41
C GLU A 73 14.76 -8.06 -2.12
N HIS A 74 14.89 -6.77 -2.42
CA HIS A 74 16.12 -6.01 -2.17
C HIS A 74 16.12 -5.31 -0.80
N ALA A 75 14.98 -5.22 -0.11
CA ALA A 75 14.86 -4.56 1.17
C ALA A 75 15.71 -5.24 2.25
N GLN A 76 16.55 -4.46 2.95
CA GLN A 76 17.42 -4.91 4.03
C GLN A 76 16.91 -4.51 5.42
N GLY A 77 15.89 -3.62 5.48
CA GLY A 77 15.29 -3.16 6.72
C GLY A 77 14.50 -4.24 7.44
N GLU A 78 14.48 -4.18 8.76
CA GLU A 78 13.59 -5.02 9.58
C GLU A 78 12.12 -4.69 9.34
N TRP A 79 11.86 -3.47 8.90
CA TRP A 79 10.53 -2.97 8.58
C TRP A 79 10.48 -2.42 7.17
N ILE A 80 9.35 -2.64 6.50
CA ILE A 80 9.12 -2.23 5.11
C ILE A 80 7.87 -1.36 5.05
N THR A 81 7.92 -0.26 4.31
CA THR A 81 6.76 0.56 3.94
C THR A 81 6.79 0.86 2.44
N PHE A 82 5.65 1.22 1.89
CA PHE A 82 5.52 1.62 0.50
C PHE A 82 5.17 3.10 0.41
N LEU A 83 5.65 3.76 -0.64
CA LEU A 83 5.32 5.14 -0.95
C LEU A 83 5.11 5.25 -2.46
N ASP A 84 3.99 5.82 -2.88
CA ASP A 84 3.77 6.08 -4.30
C ASP A 84 4.61 7.30 -4.74
N ALA A 85 5.15 7.26 -5.96
CA ALA A 85 6.11 8.27 -6.47
C ALA A 85 5.50 9.68 -6.59
N ASP A 86 4.17 9.77 -6.60
CA ASP A 86 3.42 11.04 -6.61
C ASP A 86 3.03 11.55 -5.20
N ASP A 87 3.45 10.85 -4.14
CA ASP A 87 3.18 11.19 -2.74
C ASP A 87 4.43 11.76 -2.03
N ALA A 88 4.27 12.19 -0.78
CA ALA A 88 5.36 12.69 0.04
C ALA A 88 5.26 12.21 1.49
N MET A 89 6.40 11.83 2.08
CA MET A 89 6.48 11.45 3.48
C MET A 89 6.59 12.70 4.37
N LEU A 90 5.87 12.69 5.50
CA LEU A 90 5.94 13.81 6.45
C LEU A 90 7.23 13.78 7.29
N PRO A 91 7.79 14.94 7.69
CA PRO A 91 9.07 15.01 8.40
C PRO A 91 9.13 14.22 9.72
N ASN A 92 7.98 13.92 10.31
CA ASN A 92 7.88 13.17 11.58
C ASN A 92 7.74 11.66 11.40
N ALA A 93 7.74 11.14 10.17
CA ALA A 93 7.38 9.75 9.91
C ALA A 93 8.27 8.77 10.68
N TYR A 94 9.58 8.96 10.70
CA TYR A 94 10.49 8.10 11.45
C TYR A 94 10.16 8.00 12.94
N LYS A 95 9.92 9.14 13.57
CA LYS A 95 9.55 9.21 14.99
C LYS A 95 8.22 8.50 15.27
N ILE A 96 7.27 8.63 14.35
CA ILE A 96 5.96 7.97 14.44
C ILE A 96 6.12 6.45 14.27
N PHE A 97 6.89 6.00 13.28
CA PHE A 97 7.16 4.58 13.03
C PHE A 97 7.86 3.92 14.22
N THR A 98 8.97 4.49 14.68
CA THR A 98 9.73 3.94 15.81
C THR A 98 8.93 3.93 17.12
N ARG A 99 8.06 4.91 17.30
CA ARG A 99 7.13 4.92 18.45
C ARG A 99 6.11 3.79 18.32
N ALA A 100 5.48 3.60 17.17
CA ALA A 100 4.48 2.54 16.97
C ALA A 100 5.08 1.14 17.20
N ILE A 101 6.29 0.90 16.69
CA ILE A 101 7.03 -0.34 16.92
C ILE A 101 7.26 -0.59 18.41
N ARG A 102 7.65 0.45 19.16
CA ARG A 102 7.87 0.34 20.60
C ARG A 102 6.57 0.19 21.40
N ASP A 103 5.49 0.86 20.98
CA ASP A 103 4.20 0.82 21.66
C ASP A 103 3.52 -0.55 21.53
N ASP A 104 3.78 -1.28 20.43
CA ASP A 104 3.37 -2.68 20.24
C ASP A 104 4.35 -3.47 19.36
N ASP A 105 5.33 -4.08 19.97
CA ASP A 105 6.37 -4.86 19.31
C ASP A 105 5.91 -6.24 18.80
N ARG A 106 4.72 -6.70 19.21
CA ARG A 106 4.12 -7.96 18.75
C ARG A 106 3.46 -7.81 17.38
N ALA A 107 3.09 -6.58 17.01
CA ALA A 107 2.44 -6.35 15.73
C ALA A 107 3.41 -6.55 14.57
N ASN A 108 2.99 -7.29 13.56
CA ASN A 108 3.69 -7.42 12.29
C ASN A 108 3.24 -6.39 11.27
N ILE A 109 2.14 -5.67 11.55
CA ILE A 109 1.65 -4.57 10.73
C ILE A 109 1.25 -3.41 11.64
N HIS A 110 1.79 -2.22 11.37
CA HIS A 110 1.31 -0.96 11.96
C HIS A 110 0.65 -0.12 10.89
N GLN A 111 -0.51 0.47 11.20
CA GLN A 111 -1.24 1.36 10.31
C GLN A 111 -1.24 2.79 10.84
N PHE A 112 -1.13 3.76 9.94
CA PHE A 112 -1.00 5.17 10.25
C PHE A 112 -2.05 6.02 9.53
N ASN A 113 -2.22 7.27 9.96
CA ASN A 113 -3.04 8.26 9.28
C ASN A 113 -2.32 8.84 8.07
N HIS A 114 -3.08 9.35 7.12
CA HIS A 114 -2.60 10.08 5.97
C HIS A 114 -3.44 11.33 5.71
N ARG A 115 -2.89 12.30 5.00
CA ARG A 115 -3.62 13.47 4.50
C ARG A 115 -3.73 13.38 2.99
N ARG A 116 -4.91 13.64 2.46
CA ARG A 116 -5.12 13.68 1.01
C ARG A 116 -5.29 15.12 0.54
N TYR A 117 -4.51 15.50 -0.47
CA TYR A 117 -4.60 16.80 -1.13
C TYR A 117 -5.27 16.63 -2.49
N TYR A 118 -6.32 17.42 -2.74
CA TYR A 118 -6.96 17.49 -4.05
C TYR A 118 -6.31 18.62 -4.83
N ALA A 119 -5.57 18.25 -5.89
CA ALA A 119 -4.94 19.07 -6.94
C ALA A 119 -4.85 20.58 -6.70
N LEU A 120 -3.69 21.19 -6.90
CA LEU A 120 -3.39 22.60 -7.18
C LEU A 120 -4.30 23.74 -6.62
N SER A 121 -5.46 23.45 -6.08
CA SER A 121 -6.27 24.39 -5.31
C SER A 121 -6.05 24.08 -3.83
N ASP A 122 -5.69 25.09 -3.05
CA ASP A 122 -5.41 25.09 -1.60
C ASP A 122 -6.50 24.47 -0.68
N LYS A 123 -7.41 23.69 -1.23
CA LYS A 123 -8.47 23.02 -0.48
C LYS A 123 -7.99 21.63 -0.04
N THR A 124 -7.39 21.60 1.13
CA THR A 124 -7.04 20.38 1.83
C THR A 124 -8.30 19.66 2.30
N ALA A 125 -8.64 18.53 1.68
CA ALA A 125 -9.63 17.64 2.26
C ALA A 125 -8.91 16.67 3.19
N PHE A 126 -9.04 16.86 4.49
CA PHE A 126 -8.53 15.95 5.50
C PHE A 126 -9.45 14.73 5.58
N LYS A 127 -8.94 13.57 5.30
CA LYS A 127 -9.60 12.33 5.67
C LYS A 127 -8.78 11.66 6.76
N TYR A 128 -9.18 11.89 8.01
CA TYR A 128 -8.65 11.12 9.13
C TYR A 128 -9.33 9.76 9.16
N VAL A 129 -8.55 8.72 9.29
CA VAL A 129 -9.05 7.43 9.74
C VAL A 129 -8.96 7.46 11.26
N ASN A 130 -10.05 7.82 11.92
CA ASN A 130 -10.10 8.11 13.38
C ASN A 130 -10.28 6.88 14.26
N ASP A 131 -9.94 5.68 13.80
CA ASP A 131 -10.08 4.51 14.65
C ASP A 131 -8.77 4.15 15.33
N VAL A 132 -8.76 4.26 16.67
CA VAL A 132 -7.64 3.84 17.52
C VAL A 132 -7.91 2.42 17.99
N GLY A 133 -6.97 1.51 17.82
CA GLY A 133 -7.07 0.19 18.45
C GLY A 133 -6.31 -0.91 17.75
N VAL A 134 -6.49 -2.08 18.31
CA VAL A 134 -6.06 -3.35 17.70
C VAL A 134 -7.21 -3.86 16.85
N TYR A 135 -6.94 -4.15 15.58
CA TYR A 135 -7.94 -4.71 14.67
C TYR A 135 -7.62 -6.16 14.36
N SER A 136 -8.64 -6.98 14.45
CA SER A 136 -8.67 -8.30 13.83
C SER A 136 -9.36 -8.19 12.47
N LEU A 137 -9.24 -9.24 11.66
CA LEU A 137 -9.97 -9.37 10.39
C LEU A 137 -11.47 -9.05 10.49
N GLU A 138 -12.09 -9.32 11.64
CA GLU A 138 -13.52 -9.11 11.89
C GLU A 138 -13.91 -7.64 12.04
N ARG A 139 -12.95 -6.74 12.23
CA ARG A 139 -13.18 -5.32 12.55
C ARG A 139 -12.43 -4.35 11.65
N LEU A 140 -12.14 -4.73 10.42
CA LEU A 140 -11.41 -3.87 9.48
C LEU A 140 -12.23 -2.66 9.03
N PRO A 141 -11.70 -1.44 9.16
CA PRO A 141 -12.39 -0.24 8.65
C PRO A 141 -12.40 -0.20 7.12
N LYS A 142 -13.44 0.39 6.54
CA LYS A 142 -13.70 0.51 5.09
C LYS A 142 -12.60 1.20 4.26
N THR A 143 -11.61 1.85 4.87
CA THR A 143 -10.54 2.62 4.19
C THR A 143 -9.23 1.87 4.10
N TRP A 144 -9.25 0.57 4.21
CA TRP A 144 -8.15 -0.27 4.65
C TRP A 144 -7.17 -0.74 3.59
N PHE A 145 -7.49 -0.61 2.32
CA PHE A 145 -6.74 -1.24 1.22
C PHE A 145 -5.52 -0.46 0.70
N GLY A 146 -5.17 0.69 1.24
CA GLY A 146 -3.91 1.36 0.89
C GLY A 146 -2.71 0.69 1.56
N VAL A 147 -1.68 0.35 0.82
CA VAL A 147 -0.44 -0.24 1.36
C VAL A 147 0.52 0.81 1.90
N TRP A 148 0.46 2.01 1.37
CA TRP A 148 1.35 3.15 1.60
C TRP A 148 1.26 3.80 3.00
N ASN A 149 0.21 3.55 3.77
CA ASN A 149 0.06 4.06 5.14
C ASN A 149 0.32 2.96 6.20
N LYS A 150 1.10 1.97 5.85
CA LYS A 150 1.42 0.83 6.73
C LYS A 150 2.91 0.57 6.79
N LEU A 151 3.31 0.04 7.92
CA LEU A 151 4.65 -0.48 8.16
C LEU A 151 4.53 -1.98 8.40
N TYR A 152 5.24 -2.76 7.64
CA TYR A 152 5.20 -4.21 7.66
C TYR A 152 6.51 -4.75 8.20
N ARG A 153 6.47 -5.72 9.11
CA ARG A 153 7.68 -6.45 9.51
C ARG A 153 8.19 -7.26 8.31
N ALA A 154 9.47 -7.14 7.98
CA ALA A 154 10.07 -7.83 6.83
C ALA A 154 9.88 -9.35 6.88
N GLU A 155 9.90 -9.95 8.08
CA GLU A 155 9.65 -11.38 8.29
C GLU A 155 8.28 -11.81 7.77
N LEU A 156 7.23 -10.98 7.97
CA LEU A 156 5.90 -11.25 7.44
C LEU A 156 5.91 -11.35 5.90
N LEU A 157 6.74 -10.52 5.25
CA LEU A 157 6.81 -10.44 3.80
C LEU A 157 7.73 -11.47 3.14
N LYS A 158 8.42 -12.33 3.89
CA LYS A 158 9.25 -13.41 3.31
C LYS A 158 8.46 -14.28 2.34
N ASP A 159 7.22 -14.62 2.69
CA ASP A 159 6.35 -15.51 1.91
C ASP A 159 5.16 -14.80 1.26
N VAL A 160 5.05 -13.46 1.39
CA VAL A 160 3.95 -12.70 0.82
C VAL A 160 4.46 -11.82 -0.30
N ARG A 161 3.79 -11.89 -1.45
CA ARG A 161 4.10 -11.10 -2.64
C ARG A 161 2.84 -10.53 -3.25
N TYR A 162 2.99 -9.40 -3.94
CA TYR A 162 1.95 -8.88 -4.82
C TYR A 162 1.66 -9.88 -5.94
N ASN A 163 0.40 -9.97 -6.32
CA ASN A 163 0.00 -10.78 -7.48
C ASN A 163 0.28 -9.99 -8.78
N GLU A 164 1.38 -10.32 -9.46
CA GLU A 164 1.84 -9.65 -10.68
C GLU A 164 0.90 -9.81 -11.89
N LYS A 165 -0.18 -10.55 -11.75
CA LYS A 165 -1.24 -10.58 -12.75
C LYS A 165 -2.16 -9.36 -12.65
N LEU A 166 -2.14 -8.64 -11.51
CA LEU A 166 -3.03 -7.53 -11.23
C LEU A 166 -2.33 -6.18 -11.42
N ASN A 167 -3.03 -5.26 -12.08
CA ASN A 167 -2.73 -3.84 -12.15
C ASN A 167 -3.87 -3.01 -11.54
N TYR A 168 -4.83 -3.66 -10.87
CA TYR A 168 -5.96 -3.06 -10.18
C TYR A 168 -6.39 -3.99 -9.04
N GLY A 169 -6.56 -3.42 -7.82
CA GLY A 169 -6.92 -4.17 -6.63
C GLY A 169 -5.79 -5.04 -6.06
N GLU A 170 -4.56 -4.89 -6.58
CA GLU A 170 -3.37 -5.60 -6.13
C GLU A 170 -3.06 -5.33 -4.66
N ASP A 171 -3.27 -4.09 -4.20
CA ASP A 171 -3.07 -3.67 -2.80
C ASP A 171 -3.99 -4.43 -1.85
N GLY A 172 -5.27 -4.51 -2.21
CA GLY A 172 -6.26 -5.24 -1.41
C GLY A 172 -5.92 -6.71 -1.26
N LEU A 173 -5.54 -7.38 -2.36
CA LEU A 173 -5.16 -8.78 -2.32
C LEU A 173 -3.87 -9.01 -1.53
N PHE A 174 -2.89 -8.10 -1.63
CA PHE A 174 -1.65 -8.15 -0.86
C PHE A 174 -1.92 -8.01 0.65
N ILE A 175 -2.73 -7.05 1.06
CA ILE A 175 -3.10 -6.87 2.47
C ILE A 175 -3.83 -8.10 3.01
N LEU A 176 -4.76 -8.68 2.24
CA LEU A 176 -5.44 -9.90 2.63
C LEU A 176 -4.48 -11.09 2.74
N ALA A 177 -3.46 -11.16 1.90
CA ALA A 177 -2.42 -12.18 2.01
C ALA A 177 -1.55 -12.00 3.27
N CYS A 178 -1.22 -10.77 3.64
CA CYS A 178 -0.55 -10.47 4.91
C CYS A 178 -1.39 -10.90 6.11
N LEU A 179 -2.69 -10.57 6.11
CA LEU A 179 -3.62 -10.92 7.17
C LEU A 179 -3.90 -12.41 7.30
N ALA A 180 -3.83 -13.13 6.19
CA ALA A 180 -3.92 -14.58 6.21
C ALA A 180 -2.73 -15.25 6.92
N LYS A 181 -1.60 -14.55 7.01
CA LYS A 181 -0.41 -14.99 7.77
C LYS A 181 -0.47 -14.55 9.22
N ASP A 182 -0.86 -13.30 9.45
CA ASP A 182 -1.03 -12.73 10.78
C ASP A 182 -2.20 -11.74 10.78
N ASN A 183 -3.22 -12.04 11.54
CA ASN A 183 -4.47 -11.27 11.62
C ASN A 183 -4.41 -10.13 12.65
N TYR A 184 -3.21 -9.80 13.16
CA TYR A 184 -3.02 -8.75 14.15
C TYR A 184 -2.43 -7.49 13.54
N ILE A 185 -3.11 -6.36 13.73
CA ILE A 185 -2.66 -5.06 13.30
C ILE A 185 -2.76 -4.07 14.44
N HIS A 186 -1.66 -3.36 14.65
CA HIS A 186 -1.61 -2.22 15.53
C HIS A 186 -1.94 -0.94 14.76
N HIS A 187 -3.01 -0.28 15.13
CA HIS A 187 -3.37 1.01 14.57
C HIS A 187 -2.84 2.15 15.46
N ALA A 188 -1.78 2.80 15.00
CA ALA A 188 -1.19 3.96 15.66
C ALA A 188 -1.96 5.23 15.30
N SER A 189 -3.20 5.36 15.79
CA SER A 189 -4.04 6.50 15.45
C SER A 189 -4.19 7.49 16.58
N ARG A 190 -3.29 8.43 16.63
CA ARG A 190 -3.57 9.76 17.20
C ARG A 190 -3.49 10.75 16.04
N GLU A 191 -4.11 11.93 16.12
CA GLU A 191 -3.98 12.99 15.09
C GLU A 191 -2.52 13.26 14.72
N SER A 192 -1.60 13.08 15.69
CA SER A 192 -0.15 13.19 15.51
C SER A 192 0.49 12.04 14.72
N ALA A 193 -0.22 10.96 14.41
CA ALA A 193 0.32 9.80 13.70
C ALA A 193 0.07 9.85 12.18
N THR A 194 0.00 11.04 11.59
CA THR A 194 -0.05 11.24 10.15
C THR A 194 1.36 11.17 9.58
N VAL A 195 1.60 10.24 8.65
CA VAL A 195 2.94 9.97 8.10
C VAL A 195 3.08 10.37 6.63
N LEU A 196 1.97 10.54 5.92
CA LEU A 196 1.96 10.76 4.47
C LEU A 196 1.05 11.89 4.04
N HIS A 197 1.47 12.60 2.99
CA HIS A 197 0.66 13.44 2.14
C HIS A 197 0.42 12.71 0.82
N CYS A 198 -0.84 12.33 0.56
CA CYS A 198 -1.26 11.76 -0.72
C CYS A 198 -1.77 12.87 -1.64
N PHE A 199 -1.19 12.98 -2.83
CA PHE A 199 -1.61 13.97 -3.82
C PHE A 199 -2.54 13.31 -4.85
N VAL A 200 -3.61 14.01 -5.23
CA VAL A 200 -4.52 13.50 -6.25
C VAL A 200 -3.92 13.70 -7.64
N ASN A 201 -3.32 12.66 -8.16
CA ASN A 201 -2.81 12.63 -9.53
C ASN A 201 -3.99 12.49 -10.51
N PRO A 202 -4.17 13.41 -11.50
CA PRO A 202 -5.22 13.30 -12.52
C PRO A 202 -5.05 12.06 -13.40
N HIS A 203 -3.83 11.57 -13.56
CA HIS A 203 -3.48 10.41 -14.39
C HIS A 203 -3.41 9.10 -13.59
N SER A 204 -3.84 9.09 -12.32
CA SER A 204 -3.83 7.89 -11.48
C SER A 204 -4.61 6.74 -12.11
N LEU A 205 -4.01 5.55 -12.12
CA LEU A 205 -4.63 4.30 -12.59
C LEU A 205 -5.95 3.98 -11.86
N SER A 206 -6.09 4.42 -10.60
CA SER A 206 -7.31 4.21 -9.80
C SER A 206 -8.55 4.88 -10.37
N LYS A 207 -8.40 5.83 -11.31
CA LYS A 207 -9.53 6.50 -11.98
C LYS A 207 -10.03 5.75 -13.21
N HIS A 208 -9.25 4.85 -13.77
CA HIS A 208 -9.62 4.06 -14.95
C HIS A 208 -10.27 2.75 -14.53
N ARG A 209 -11.59 2.76 -14.36
CA ARG A 209 -12.39 1.56 -14.07
C ARG A 209 -12.67 0.78 -15.35
N ASP A 210 -11.74 -0.08 -15.76
CA ASP A 210 -11.94 -1.04 -16.85
C ASP A 210 -12.61 -2.31 -16.30
N GLU A 211 -13.73 -2.73 -16.90
CA GLU A 211 -14.44 -3.96 -16.53
C GLU A 211 -13.55 -5.21 -16.61
N LYS A 212 -12.64 -5.26 -17.60
CA LYS A 212 -11.71 -6.40 -17.76
C LYS A 212 -10.73 -6.50 -16.59
N LEU A 213 -10.25 -5.36 -16.09
CA LEU A 213 -9.38 -5.32 -14.91
C LEU A 213 -10.14 -5.77 -13.66
N LEU A 214 -11.39 -5.34 -13.52
CA LEU A 214 -12.27 -5.77 -12.44
C LEU A 214 -12.54 -7.28 -12.47
N PHE A 215 -12.89 -7.84 -13.63
CA PHE A 215 -13.05 -9.30 -13.78
C PHE A 215 -11.82 -10.08 -13.39
N LYS A 216 -10.66 -9.58 -13.79
CA LYS A 216 -9.38 -10.21 -13.47
C LYS A 216 -9.12 -10.19 -11.96
N TYR A 217 -9.35 -9.06 -11.30
CA TYR A 217 -9.26 -8.94 -9.84
C TYR A 217 -10.17 -9.93 -9.13
N VAL A 218 -11.45 -10.01 -9.52
CA VAL A 218 -12.42 -10.94 -8.95
C VAL A 218 -11.94 -12.39 -9.06
N ARG A 219 -11.46 -12.80 -10.23
CA ARG A 219 -10.96 -14.17 -10.45
C ARG A 219 -9.76 -14.50 -9.55
N GLU A 220 -8.81 -13.58 -9.42
CA GLU A 220 -7.64 -13.79 -8.55
C GLU A 220 -8.05 -13.79 -7.07
N MET A 221 -9.02 -12.98 -6.68
CA MET A 221 -9.59 -12.98 -5.33
C MET A 221 -10.31 -14.30 -5.02
N GLU A 222 -11.13 -14.81 -5.95
CA GLU A 222 -11.74 -16.13 -5.79
C GLU A 222 -10.70 -17.25 -5.66
N ALA A 223 -9.64 -17.20 -6.48
CA ALA A 223 -8.56 -18.17 -6.40
C ALA A 223 -7.82 -18.11 -5.06
N PHE A 224 -7.65 -16.90 -4.52
CA PHE A 224 -7.10 -16.69 -3.18
C PHE A 224 -8.01 -17.25 -2.10
N LEU A 225 -9.33 -16.94 -2.14
CA LEU A 225 -10.32 -17.44 -1.19
C LEU A 225 -10.41 -18.98 -1.16
N ARG A 226 -10.34 -19.63 -2.33
CA ARG A 226 -10.35 -21.10 -2.42
C ARG A 226 -9.17 -21.76 -1.71
N LYS A 227 -8.04 -21.06 -1.61
CA LYS A 227 -6.84 -21.56 -0.90
C LYS A 227 -6.92 -21.37 0.62
N GLN A 228 -7.79 -20.47 1.10
CA GLN A 228 -7.96 -20.24 2.53
C GLN A 228 -8.72 -21.41 3.17
N LYS A 229 -8.08 -22.07 4.14
CA LYS A 229 -8.69 -23.17 4.89
C LYS A 229 -9.55 -22.68 6.05
N ASP A 230 -9.25 -21.50 6.58
CA ASP A 230 -9.96 -20.91 7.71
C ASP A 230 -11.33 -20.35 7.26
N PRO A 231 -12.45 -20.87 7.81
CA PRO A 231 -13.79 -20.41 7.47
C PRO A 231 -14.05 -18.96 7.91
N VAL A 232 -13.47 -18.52 9.03
CA VAL A 232 -13.60 -17.16 9.55
C VAL A 232 -12.94 -16.18 8.56
N MET A 233 -11.72 -16.49 8.13
CA MET A 233 -11.01 -15.72 7.10
C MET A 233 -11.84 -15.59 5.83
N ARG A 234 -12.41 -16.69 5.34
CA ARG A 234 -13.27 -16.68 4.15
C ARG A 234 -14.49 -15.77 4.31
N GLN A 235 -15.19 -15.91 5.44
CA GLN A 235 -16.38 -15.11 5.73
C GLN A 235 -16.04 -13.62 5.82
N THR A 236 -14.97 -13.27 6.52
CA THR A 236 -14.52 -11.88 6.68
C THR A 236 -14.14 -11.25 5.35
N ILE A 237 -13.39 -11.97 4.51
CA ILE A 237 -13.03 -11.46 3.18
C ILE A 237 -14.29 -11.25 2.33
N CYS A 238 -15.24 -12.19 2.36
CA CYS A 238 -16.52 -12.04 1.66
C CYS A 238 -17.31 -10.82 2.17
N GLN A 239 -17.29 -10.57 3.48
CA GLN A 239 -17.95 -9.40 4.08
C GLN A 239 -17.29 -8.09 3.64
N ILE A 240 -15.95 -8.01 3.69
CA ILE A 240 -15.18 -6.86 3.22
C ILE A 240 -15.49 -6.58 1.75
N MET A 241 -15.46 -7.61 0.91
CA MET A 241 -15.80 -7.49 -0.50
C MET A 241 -17.23 -6.98 -0.71
N SER A 242 -18.21 -7.50 0.03
CA SER A 242 -19.61 -7.09 -0.09
C SER A 242 -19.83 -5.64 0.35
N ASP A 243 -19.12 -5.18 1.36
CA ASP A 243 -19.24 -3.82 1.90
C ASP A 243 -18.57 -2.75 1.04
N GLU A 244 -17.44 -3.07 0.40
CA GLU A 244 -16.76 -2.16 -0.53
C GLU A 244 -17.43 -2.09 -1.91
N TRP A 245 -18.04 -3.20 -2.34
CA TRP A 245 -18.53 -3.37 -3.69
C TRP A 245 -20.05 -3.49 -3.77
N LYS A 246 -20.76 -2.85 -2.88
CA LYS A 246 -22.25 -2.75 -2.87
C LYS A 246 -22.89 -2.27 -4.18
N SER A 247 -22.12 -2.20 -5.28
CA SER A 247 -22.73 -1.98 -6.57
C SER A 247 -23.44 -3.28 -7.01
N LYS A 248 -24.73 -3.15 -7.31
CA LYS A 248 -25.57 -4.20 -7.90
C LYS A 248 -24.85 -4.94 -9.04
N ARG A 249 -24.02 -4.23 -9.78
CA ARG A 249 -23.21 -4.73 -10.89
C ARG A 249 -22.08 -5.67 -10.47
N PHE A 250 -21.46 -5.48 -9.30
CA PHE A 250 -20.44 -6.41 -8.79
C PHE A 250 -21.07 -7.74 -8.39
N MET A 251 -22.20 -7.71 -7.70
CA MET A 251 -22.94 -8.92 -7.29
C MET A 251 -23.39 -9.74 -8.50
N GLU A 252 -23.77 -9.08 -9.60
CA GLU A 252 -24.09 -9.73 -10.88
C GLU A 252 -22.88 -10.42 -11.50
N ILE A 253 -21.71 -9.76 -11.47
CA ILE A 253 -20.46 -10.27 -12.04
C ILE A 253 -19.95 -11.51 -11.29
N VAL A 254 -20.04 -11.54 -9.95
CA VAL A 254 -19.58 -12.66 -9.12
C VAL A 254 -20.63 -13.77 -8.98
N GLY A 255 -21.81 -13.62 -9.59
CA GLY A 255 -22.90 -14.62 -9.52
C GLY A 255 -23.50 -14.78 -8.12
N LEU A 256 -23.25 -13.85 -7.22
CA LEU A 256 -23.85 -13.81 -5.89
C LEU A 256 -25.23 -13.13 -6.04
N LYS A 257 -26.29 -13.94 -6.04
CA LYS A 257 -27.65 -13.41 -5.90
C LYS A 257 -27.80 -12.79 -4.51
N GLU A 258 -28.43 -11.60 -4.45
CA GLU A 258 -28.89 -11.05 -3.16
C GLU A 258 -29.67 -12.13 -2.42
N GLY A 259 -29.10 -12.60 -1.32
CA GLY A 259 -29.82 -13.50 -0.41
C GLY A 259 -31.03 -12.71 0.11
N LYS A 260 -32.23 -13.15 -0.26
CA LYS A 260 -33.44 -12.70 0.41
C LYS A 260 -33.26 -12.98 1.90
N ARG A 261 -33.23 -11.90 2.71
CA ARG A 261 -33.40 -12.00 4.15
C ARG A 261 -34.80 -12.46 4.48
#